data_c91d29fa6f8c5624c3b117e2943c8a3a
#
_entry.id   c91d29fa6f8c5624c3b117e2943c8a3a
#
_cell.length_a   1.000
_cell.length_b   1.000
_cell.length_c   1.000
_cell.angle_alpha   90.00
_cell.angle_beta   90.00
_cell.angle_gamma   90.00
#
_symmetry.space_group_name_H-M   'P 1'
#
loop_
_entity.id
_entity.type
_entity.pdbx_description
1 polymer ?
#
loop_
_entity_poly.entity_id
_entity_poly.type
_entity_poly.pdbx_seq_one_letter_code
_entity_poly.pdbx_strand_id
1 'polypeptide(L)'
;MVASLFDLIALVATAATPTPAAQAVEARVVVVQASGRSLKATFDTALPKDLRAKLEGSRLAYASYKLLAKVAKPAPFGKEVIFSLPNGENLAISIAPNNSKTHPLRISTRILDSKKRLIQKAQLLIPYDKTFLLHRPTGASAIIMGISAHRLERR
;
A
#
# COMPACT_ATOMS: atom_id res chain seq x y z
N MET A 1 26.53 -27.82 -50.72
CA MET A 1 26.34 -27.80 -50.28
C MET A 1 25.85 -27.42 -49.28
N VAL A 2 25.64 -27.12 -48.78
CA VAL A 2 25.29 -26.88 -47.86
C VAL A 2 24.28 -26.52 -47.18
N ALA A 3 23.89 -26.57 -46.77
CA ALA A 3 23.01 -26.43 -46.20
C ALA A 3 22.61 -25.82 -45.30
N SER A 4 22.34 -25.39 -45.00
CA SER A 4 21.94 -24.81 -44.22
C SER A 4 21.12 -24.77 -43.35
N LEU A 5 21.00 -24.92 -42.97
CA LEU A 5 20.33 -24.95 -42.16
C LEU A 5 19.91 -24.27 -41.30
N PHE A 6 19.61 -23.87 -41.04
CA PHE A 6 19.24 -23.35 -40.24
C PHE A 6 18.37 -23.10 -39.58
N ASP A 7 18.14 -23.14 -39.43
CA ASP A 7 17.49 -22.92 -38.86
C ASP A 7 16.95 -22.52 -38.03
N LEU A 8 16.61 -22.54 -37.65
CA LEU A 8 15.97 -22.39 -37.02
C LEU A 8 15.57 -22.02 -35.99
N ILE A 9 15.44 -21.59 -35.63
CA ILE A 9 15.24 -21.21 -34.67
C ILE A 9 14.18 -20.95 -34.13
N ALA A 10 13.87 -21.25 -33.79
CA ALA A 10 12.83 -21.21 -33.19
C ALA A 10 12.66 -20.33 -32.21
N LEU A 11 12.46 -19.61 -32.32
CA LEU A 11 12.21 -18.88 -31.53
C LEU A 11 11.21 -19.11 -30.75
N VAL A 12 11.33 -19.37 -29.98
CA VAL A 12 10.46 -19.53 -29.10
C VAL A 12 10.17 -18.42 -28.36
N ALA A 13 9.49 -17.79 -28.80
CA ALA A 13 8.94 -16.85 -28.06
C ALA A 13 8.22 -17.43 -27.00
N THR A 14 8.78 -17.66 -26.08
CA THR A 14 8.08 -17.88 -25.01
C THR A 14 7.43 -16.71 -24.64
N ALA A 15 6.43 -16.54 -25.08
CA ALA A 15 5.55 -15.64 -24.59
C ALA A 15 5.47 -15.83 -23.15
N ALA A 16 5.92 -14.93 -22.54
CA ALA A 16 5.63 -14.82 -21.20
C ALA A 16 4.16 -14.95 -21.04
N THR A 17 3.77 -16.00 -20.53
CA THR A 17 2.44 -16.12 -20.10
C THR A 17 2.19 -14.96 -19.19
N PRO A 18 1.29 -14.13 -19.52
CA PRO A 18 0.92 -13.11 -18.61
C PRO A 18 0.49 -13.79 -17.33
N THR A 19 1.14 -13.46 -16.29
CA THR A 19 0.74 -13.89 -14.99
C THR A 19 -0.71 -13.54 -14.86
N PRO A 20 -1.53 -14.46 -14.46
CA PRO A 20 -2.94 -14.20 -14.35
C PRO A 20 -3.21 -12.96 -13.50
N ALA A 21 -4.13 -12.15 -13.93
CA ALA A 21 -4.54 -10.98 -13.20
C ALA A 21 -4.97 -11.30 -11.76
N ALA A 22 -5.26 -12.55 -11.47
CA ALA A 22 -5.54 -13.00 -10.12
C ALA A 22 -4.36 -12.83 -9.15
N GLN A 23 -3.18 -12.52 -9.67
CA GLN A 23 -1.99 -12.29 -8.84
C GLN A 23 -1.71 -10.80 -8.61
N ALA A 24 -2.70 -9.98 -8.80
CA ALA A 24 -2.61 -8.56 -8.50
C ALA A 24 -3.75 -8.16 -7.58
N VAL A 25 -3.47 -7.16 -6.78
CA VAL A 25 -4.48 -6.54 -5.92
C VAL A 25 -4.42 -5.04 -6.14
N GLU A 26 -5.43 -4.33 -5.69
CA GLU A 26 -5.41 -2.89 -5.65
C GLU A 26 -4.98 -2.46 -4.26
N ALA A 27 -3.88 -1.74 -4.17
CA ALA A 27 -3.43 -1.15 -2.92
C ALA A 27 -4.03 0.24 -2.79
N ARG A 28 -4.70 0.50 -1.68
CA ARG A 28 -5.31 1.80 -1.39
C ARG A 28 -4.62 2.40 -0.19
N VAL A 29 -4.23 3.65 -0.33
CA VAL A 29 -3.58 4.42 0.72
C VAL A 29 -4.34 5.70 0.94
N VAL A 30 -4.76 5.92 2.18
CA VAL A 30 -5.38 7.18 2.60
C VAL A 30 -4.43 7.86 3.54
N VAL A 31 -3.99 9.06 3.20
CA VAL A 31 -3.03 9.81 3.99
C VAL A 31 -3.75 10.86 4.81
N VAL A 32 -3.54 10.83 6.11
CA VAL A 32 -4.20 11.72 7.06
C VAL A 32 -3.15 12.46 7.86
N GLN A 33 -3.33 13.75 8.02
CA GLN A 33 -2.52 14.55 8.92
C GLN A 33 -3.22 14.63 10.28
N ALA A 34 -2.54 14.21 11.31
CA ALA A 34 -3.03 14.32 12.67
C ALA A 34 -2.22 15.40 13.41
N SER A 35 -2.88 16.24 14.18
CA SER A 35 -2.21 17.35 14.85
C SER A 35 -2.87 17.68 16.19
N GLY A 36 -2.08 18.24 17.08
CA GLY A 36 -2.53 18.67 18.40
C GLY A 36 -2.80 17.50 19.34
N ARG A 37 -3.23 17.82 20.53
CA ARG A 37 -3.62 16.84 21.54
C ARG A 37 -4.94 17.26 22.15
N SER A 38 -5.89 16.34 22.19
CA SER A 38 -7.18 16.58 22.81
C SER A 38 -7.89 15.28 23.11
N LEU A 39 -8.72 15.28 24.13
CA LEU A 39 -9.59 14.13 24.42
C LEU A 39 -10.75 14.05 23.44
N LYS A 40 -11.08 15.19 22.80
CA LYS A 40 -12.09 15.23 21.76
C LYS A 40 -11.41 15.49 20.43
N ALA A 41 -11.43 14.49 19.55
CA ALA A 41 -10.87 14.64 18.23
C ALA A 41 -11.89 15.19 17.26
N THR A 42 -11.42 16.01 16.33
CA THR A 42 -12.20 16.50 15.21
C THR A 42 -11.75 15.75 13.97
N PHE A 43 -12.69 15.23 13.19
CA PHE A 43 -12.40 14.45 12.00
C PHE A 43 -12.88 15.19 10.77
N ASP A 44 -12.06 15.18 9.73
CA ASP A 44 -12.42 15.71 8.43
C ASP A 44 -13.60 14.89 7.89
N THR A 45 -14.62 15.56 7.39
CA THR A 45 -15.81 14.91 6.84
C THR A 45 -15.50 14.10 5.57
N ALA A 46 -14.38 14.40 4.91
CA ALA A 46 -13.95 13.68 3.72
C ALA A 46 -13.30 12.33 4.03
N LEU A 47 -13.05 12.01 5.31
CA LEU A 47 -12.45 10.73 5.67
C LEU A 47 -13.41 9.59 5.41
N PRO A 48 -12.92 8.47 4.84
CA PRO A 48 -13.74 7.27 4.73
C PRO A 48 -14.23 6.81 6.11
N LYS A 49 -15.46 6.33 6.17
CA LYS A 49 -16.08 5.94 7.44
C LYS A 49 -15.29 4.86 8.15
N ASP A 50 -14.78 3.89 7.43
CA ASP A 50 -13.98 2.79 8.00
C ASP A 50 -12.70 3.30 8.65
N LEU A 51 -12.05 4.23 7.98
CA LEU A 51 -10.82 4.82 8.49
C LEU A 51 -11.11 5.68 9.72
N ARG A 52 -12.17 6.45 9.69
CA ARG A 52 -12.59 7.26 10.83
C ARG A 52 -12.86 6.38 12.05
N ALA A 53 -13.58 5.29 11.86
CA ALA A 53 -13.86 4.35 12.95
C ALA A 53 -12.57 3.77 13.54
N LYS A 54 -11.60 3.45 12.70
CA LYS A 54 -10.30 2.96 13.17
C LYS A 54 -9.52 4.03 13.93
N LEU A 55 -9.56 5.26 13.47
CA LEU A 55 -8.91 6.37 14.15
C LEU A 55 -9.57 6.65 15.51
N GLU A 56 -10.88 6.59 15.57
CA GLU A 56 -11.61 6.75 16.83
C GLU A 56 -11.28 5.64 17.82
N GLY A 57 -11.12 4.41 17.35
CA GLY A 57 -10.76 3.28 18.18
C GLY A 57 -9.29 3.16 18.48
N SER A 58 -8.44 3.97 17.84
CA SER A 58 -7.02 3.98 18.10
C SER A 58 -6.72 4.78 19.37
N ARG A 59 -5.58 4.49 19.99
CA ARG A 59 -5.15 5.24 21.17
C ARG A 59 -4.32 6.46 20.80
N LEU A 60 -4.42 6.89 19.54
CA LEU A 60 -3.74 8.08 19.07
C LEU A 60 -4.56 9.29 19.52
N ALA A 61 -4.01 10.08 20.42
CA ALA A 61 -4.76 11.17 21.04
C ALA A 61 -4.49 12.51 20.35
N TYR A 62 -4.77 12.58 19.06
CA TYR A 62 -4.64 13.83 18.33
C TYR A 62 -5.94 14.65 18.38
N ALA A 63 -5.79 15.96 18.30
CA ALA A 63 -6.93 16.87 18.36
C ALA A 63 -7.68 16.92 17.03
N SER A 64 -7.01 16.78 15.92
CA SER A 64 -7.65 16.84 14.61
C SER A 64 -7.01 15.87 13.62
N TYR A 65 -7.84 15.37 12.71
CA TYR A 65 -7.43 14.46 11.64
C TYR A 65 -7.94 15.03 10.32
N LYS A 66 -7.02 15.34 9.42
CA LYS A 66 -7.34 15.95 8.15
C LYS A 66 -6.92 15.04 7.00
N LEU A 67 -7.80 14.82 6.05
CA LEU A 67 -7.48 14.05 4.85
C LEU A 67 -6.54 14.85 3.97
N LEU A 68 -5.38 14.28 3.64
CA LEU A 68 -4.41 14.89 2.75
C LEU A 68 -4.45 14.29 1.35
N ALA A 69 -4.59 12.98 1.25
CA ALA A 69 -4.59 12.30 -0.03
C ALA A 69 -5.27 10.95 0.05
N LYS A 70 -5.77 10.49 -1.09
CA LYS A 70 -6.41 9.19 -1.21
C LYS A 70 -5.99 8.66 -2.58
N VAL A 71 -5.21 7.59 -2.57
CA VAL A 71 -4.62 7.04 -3.79
C VAL A 71 -4.84 5.54 -3.85
N ALA A 72 -5.15 5.04 -5.04
CA ALA A 72 -5.29 3.62 -5.31
C ALA A 72 -4.42 3.26 -6.50
N LYS A 73 -3.67 2.18 -6.40
CA LYS A 73 -2.82 1.70 -7.48
C LYS A 73 -2.86 0.18 -7.57
N PRO A 74 -2.81 -0.40 -8.77
CA PRO A 74 -2.60 -1.83 -8.89
C PRO A 74 -1.25 -2.22 -8.29
N ALA A 75 -1.24 -3.29 -7.54
CA ALA A 75 -0.03 -3.80 -6.90
C ALA A 75 0.13 -5.28 -7.25
N PRO A 76 0.86 -5.59 -8.33
CA PRO A 76 1.16 -6.98 -8.65
C PRO A 76 1.94 -7.64 -7.53
N PHE A 77 1.64 -8.90 -7.25
CA PHE A 77 2.32 -9.62 -6.18
C PHE A 77 3.83 -9.67 -6.44
N GLY A 78 4.58 -9.40 -5.38
CA GLY A 78 6.04 -9.43 -5.45
C GLY A 78 6.70 -8.19 -6.01
N LYS A 79 5.92 -7.20 -6.46
CA LYS A 79 6.46 -5.95 -6.97
C LYS A 79 6.19 -4.81 -6.02
N GLU A 80 7.18 -3.96 -5.84
CA GLU A 80 7.05 -2.78 -5.00
C GLU A 80 6.36 -1.65 -5.75
N VAL A 81 5.37 -1.05 -5.12
CA VAL A 81 4.65 0.11 -5.67
C VAL A 81 4.92 1.30 -4.77
N ILE A 82 5.20 2.44 -5.35
CA ILE A 82 5.59 3.64 -4.62
C ILE A 82 4.48 4.68 -4.65
N PHE A 83 4.14 5.19 -3.48
CA PHE A 83 3.18 6.26 -3.30
C PHE A 83 3.92 7.49 -2.79
N SER A 84 3.76 8.62 -3.46
CA SER A 84 4.35 9.88 -3.00
C SER A 84 3.47 10.45 -1.89
N LEU A 85 4.07 10.80 -0.77
CA LEU A 85 3.36 11.39 0.36
C LEU A 85 3.41 12.91 0.27
N PRO A 86 2.40 13.61 0.80
CA PRO A 86 2.35 15.07 0.72
C PRO A 86 3.51 15.79 1.38
N ASN A 87 4.20 15.15 2.30
CA ASN A 87 5.36 15.75 2.99
C ASN A 87 6.70 15.53 2.29
N GLY A 88 6.69 15.02 1.06
CA GLY A 88 7.92 14.74 0.28
C GLY A 88 8.52 13.37 0.54
N GLU A 89 7.98 12.61 1.48
CA GLU A 89 8.41 11.24 1.72
C GLU A 89 7.74 10.30 0.73
N ASN A 90 8.21 9.07 0.65
CA ASN A 90 7.63 8.04 -0.21
C ASN A 90 7.28 6.80 0.60
N LEU A 91 6.14 6.22 0.29
CA LEU A 91 5.71 4.98 0.88
C LEU A 91 5.84 3.89 -0.18
N ALA A 92 6.69 2.91 0.07
CA ALA A 92 6.85 1.77 -0.81
C ALA A 92 6.11 0.57 -0.22
N ILE A 93 5.24 -0.02 -1.00
CA ILE A 93 4.40 -1.15 -0.58
C ILE A 93 4.68 -2.34 -1.48
N SER A 94 4.91 -3.49 -0.87
CA SER A 94 5.04 -4.76 -1.57
C SER A 94 4.05 -5.73 -0.96
N ILE A 95 3.24 -6.37 -1.79
CA ILE A 95 2.21 -7.30 -1.36
C ILE A 95 2.50 -8.67 -1.96
N ALA A 96 2.40 -9.70 -1.12
CA ALA A 96 2.60 -11.08 -1.54
C ALA A 96 1.51 -11.97 -0.93
N PRO A 97 1.20 -13.09 -1.56
CA PRO A 97 0.28 -14.02 -0.96
C PRO A 97 0.88 -14.66 0.28
N ASN A 98 0.05 -14.95 1.25
CA ASN A 98 0.44 -15.61 2.48
C ASN A 98 -0.36 -16.90 2.64
N ASN A 99 0.23 -17.91 3.21
CA ASN A 99 -0.38 -19.23 3.33
C ASN A 99 -1.27 -19.33 4.57
N SER A 100 -2.22 -18.44 4.69
CA SER A 100 -3.20 -18.43 5.79
C SER A 100 -4.58 -18.11 5.25
N LYS A 101 -5.58 -18.77 5.73
CA LYS A 101 -6.97 -18.51 5.31
C LYS A 101 -7.52 -17.22 5.89
N THR A 102 -7.10 -16.84 7.08
CA THR A 102 -7.59 -15.65 7.77
C THR A 102 -6.81 -14.40 7.37
N HIS A 103 -5.54 -14.56 7.05
CA HIS A 103 -4.65 -13.45 6.66
C HIS A 103 -3.90 -13.84 5.39
N PRO A 104 -4.59 -13.84 4.25
CA PRO A 104 -4.01 -14.35 3.00
C PRO A 104 -2.99 -13.43 2.35
N LEU A 105 -2.78 -12.24 2.89
CA LEU A 105 -1.84 -11.28 2.31
C LEU A 105 -0.74 -10.91 3.31
N ARG A 106 0.47 -10.78 2.78
CA ARG A 106 1.61 -10.23 3.50
C ARG A 106 1.92 -8.87 2.87
N ILE A 107 1.86 -7.82 3.66
CA ILE A 107 2.19 -6.48 3.20
C ILE A 107 3.47 -6.03 3.87
N SER A 108 4.43 -5.61 3.06
CA SER A 108 5.67 -5.00 3.53
C SER A 108 5.65 -3.54 3.14
N THR A 109 5.88 -2.66 4.10
CA THR A 109 5.90 -1.22 3.86
C THR A 109 7.23 -0.62 4.25
N ARG A 110 7.68 0.34 3.49
CA ARG A 110 8.88 1.13 3.80
C ARG A 110 8.56 2.60 3.58
N ILE A 111 8.90 3.43 4.54
CA ILE A 111 8.82 4.88 4.36
C ILE A 111 10.23 5.38 4.10
N LEU A 112 10.38 6.09 3.00
CA LEU A 112 11.66 6.63 2.56
C LEU A 112 11.59 8.16 2.55
N ASP A 113 12.68 8.82 2.91
CA ASP A 113 12.74 10.28 2.83
C ASP A 113 12.95 10.73 1.38
N SER A 114 13.02 12.04 1.17
CA SER A 114 13.24 12.61 -0.16
C SER A 114 14.55 12.17 -0.80
N LYS A 115 15.52 11.73 0.00
CA LYS A 115 16.80 11.21 -0.47
C LYS A 115 16.81 9.69 -0.56
N LYS A 116 15.65 9.04 -0.48
CA LYS A 116 15.47 7.59 -0.55
C LYS A 116 16.11 6.83 0.61
N ARG A 117 16.32 7.49 1.74
CA ARG A 117 16.82 6.82 2.94
C ARG A 117 15.65 6.23 3.71
N LEU A 118 15.86 5.02 4.25
CA LEU A 118 14.81 4.33 4.99
C LEU A 118 14.56 5.02 6.33
N ILE A 119 13.31 5.40 6.58
CA ILE A 119 12.88 5.99 7.84
C ILE A 119 12.21 4.94 8.72
N GLN A 120 11.34 4.14 8.13
CA GLN A 120 10.52 3.19 8.87
C GLN A 120 10.15 2.04 7.97
N LYS A 121 10.05 0.84 8.52
CA LYS A 121 9.51 -0.30 7.80
C LYS A 121 8.60 -1.13 8.69
N ALA A 122 7.62 -1.77 8.10
CA ALA A 122 6.71 -2.65 8.81
C ALA A 122 6.29 -3.78 7.89
N GLN A 123 5.96 -4.92 8.49
CA GLN A 123 5.43 -6.06 7.76
C GLN A 123 4.25 -6.61 8.54
N LEU A 124 3.16 -6.84 7.82
CA LEU A 124 1.91 -7.28 8.42
C LEU A 124 1.27 -8.38 7.59
N LEU A 125 0.54 -9.24 8.27
CA LEU A 125 -0.33 -10.21 7.62
C LEU A 125 -1.75 -9.68 7.75
N ILE A 126 -2.44 -9.53 6.64
CA ILE A 126 -3.77 -8.94 6.65
C ILE A 126 -4.76 -9.70 5.78
N PRO A 127 -6.06 -9.64 6.11
CA PRO A 127 -7.10 -10.08 5.19
C PRO A 127 -7.34 -9.04 4.09
N TYR A 128 -8.07 -9.44 3.05
CA TYR A 128 -8.53 -8.50 2.04
C TYR A 128 -9.53 -7.51 2.65
N ASP A 129 -9.58 -6.33 2.09
CA ASP A 129 -10.59 -5.29 2.38
C ASP A 129 -10.53 -4.73 3.81
N LYS A 130 -9.49 -5.05 4.55
CA LYS A 130 -9.28 -4.47 5.88
C LYS A 130 -8.21 -3.40 5.83
N THR A 131 -8.45 -2.30 6.52
CA THR A 131 -7.51 -1.20 6.62
C THR A 131 -6.68 -1.33 7.88
N PHE A 132 -5.39 -1.16 7.77
CA PHE A 132 -4.53 -1.01 8.94
C PHE A 132 -3.88 0.36 8.92
N LEU A 133 -3.50 0.83 10.11
CA LEU A 133 -2.93 2.16 10.26
C LEU A 133 -1.43 2.08 10.42
N LEU A 134 -0.73 2.91 9.65
CA LEU A 134 0.70 3.09 9.80
C LEU A 134 0.91 4.52 10.31
N HIS A 135 1.53 4.65 11.48
CA HIS A 135 1.69 5.92 12.17
C HIS A 135 3.12 6.42 12.04
N ARG A 136 3.27 7.61 11.51
CA ARG A 136 4.57 8.26 11.32
C ARG A 136 4.57 9.59 12.07
N PRO A 137 5.08 9.62 13.31
CA PRO A 137 5.15 10.88 14.07
C PRO A 137 6.11 11.86 13.41
N THR A 138 5.73 13.14 13.39
CA THR A 138 6.56 14.20 12.85
C THR A 138 6.56 15.39 13.82
N GLY A 139 7.06 15.20 15.03
CA GLY A 139 7.02 16.21 16.08
C GLY A 139 5.66 16.27 16.76
N ALA A 140 5.04 17.45 16.79
CA ALA A 140 3.71 17.63 17.40
C ALA A 140 2.57 17.12 16.52
N SER A 141 2.87 16.77 15.30
CA SER A 141 1.90 16.23 14.35
C SER A 141 2.31 14.82 13.95
N ALA A 142 1.53 14.20 13.10
CA ALA A 142 1.85 12.90 12.54
C ALA A 142 1.19 12.73 11.18
N ILE A 143 1.79 11.87 10.37
CA ILE A 143 1.16 11.39 9.16
C ILE A 143 0.68 9.98 9.46
N ILE A 144 -0.59 9.74 9.25
CA ILE A 144 -1.19 8.43 9.44
C ILE A 144 -1.64 7.93 8.07
N MET A 145 -1.25 6.72 7.74
CA MET A 145 -1.62 6.10 6.47
C MET A 145 -2.55 4.94 6.76
N GLY A 146 -3.74 5.00 6.19
CA GLY A 146 -4.65 3.87 6.20
C GLY A 146 -4.37 3.06 4.95
N ILE A 147 -3.88 1.85 5.11
CA ILE A 147 -3.46 0.98 4.01
C ILE A 147 -4.36 -0.23 3.94
N SER A 148 -4.86 -0.52 2.75
CA SER A 148 -5.69 -1.69 2.52
C SER A 148 -5.39 -2.30 1.15
N ALA A 149 -5.70 -3.58 0.99
CA ALA A 149 -5.54 -4.27 -0.26
C ALA A 149 -6.88 -4.90 -0.65
N HIS A 150 -7.29 -4.67 -1.88
CA HIS A 150 -8.56 -5.12 -2.40
C HIS A 150 -8.35 -5.99 -3.63
N ARG A 151 -9.24 -6.94 -3.84
CA ARG A 151 -9.18 -7.74 -5.06
C ARG A 151 -9.50 -6.85 -6.24
N LEU A 152 -8.74 -7.02 -7.32
CA LEU A 152 -9.08 -6.38 -8.57
C LEU A 152 -10.25 -7.13 -9.18
N GLU A 153 -11.34 -6.44 -9.43
CA GLU A 153 -12.47 -7.04 -10.11
C GLU A 153 -12.12 -7.24 -11.58
N ARG A 154 -12.36 -8.44 -12.06
CA ARG A 154 -12.21 -8.70 -13.48
C ARG A 154 -13.40 -8.08 -14.19
N ARG A 155 -13.12 -7.17 -15.04
CA ARG A 155 -14.10 -6.67 -16.00
C ARG A 155 -14.00 -7.46 -17.30
#